data_98a7303d91bc5a8f585176c45313fac0
#
_entry.id   98a7303d91bc5a8f585176c45313fac0
#
_cell.length_a   1.000
_cell.length_b   1.000
_cell.length_c   1.000
_cell.angle_alpha   90.00
_cell.angle_beta   90.00
_cell.angle_gamma   90.00
#
_symmetry.space_group_name_H-M   'P 1'
#
loop_
_entity.id
_entity.type
_entity.pdbx_description
1 polymer ?
#
loop_
_entity_poly.entity_id
_entity_poly.type
_entity_poly.pdbx_seq_one_letter_code
_entity_poly.pdbx_strand_id
1 'polypeptide(L)'
;MAVLEKFIELVKIDSPSDPASPTCPSTAMQLDVANHLERVMKEMGVSNVRQKDGYVYGEIPATPGYEDKTAVGFIAHMDTAPEFNGIGVKPQIIENYDGGDVLLAGSGHILSPKDFPVLLGYKGHTLVTTDGTTLLGSDDKAGIAEILEAAEILLQGEIPHGKICLGFPPDE
;
A
#
# COMPACT_ATOMS: atom_id res chain seq x y z
N MET A 1 14.23 1.28 -3.12
CA MET A 1 13.26 2.44 -3.13
C MET A 1 12.74 2.56 -1.72
N ALA A 2 12.66 3.76 -1.14
CA ALA A 2 12.15 3.90 0.23
C ALA A 2 10.63 3.62 0.29
N VAL A 3 10.12 3.22 1.46
CA VAL A 3 8.70 2.89 1.67
C VAL A 3 7.75 4.01 1.20
N LEU A 4 8.13 5.27 1.43
CA LEU A 4 7.35 6.43 0.99
C LEU A 4 7.22 6.48 -0.55
N GLU A 5 8.28 6.20 -1.28
CA GLU A 5 8.27 6.20 -2.75
C GLU A 5 7.36 5.09 -3.29
N LYS A 6 7.45 3.88 -2.72
CA LYS A 6 6.56 2.75 -3.04
C LYS A 6 5.09 3.12 -2.80
N PHE A 7 4.81 3.74 -1.64
CA PHE A 7 3.47 4.19 -1.29
C PHE A 7 2.93 5.24 -2.28
N ILE A 8 3.73 6.25 -2.61
CA ILE A 8 3.35 7.31 -3.57
C ILE A 8 3.10 6.75 -4.99
N GLU A 9 3.84 5.73 -5.41
CA GLU A 9 3.55 5.03 -6.67
C GLU A 9 2.22 4.30 -6.62
N LEU A 10 1.96 3.55 -5.54
CA LEU A 10 0.75 2.75 -5.39
C LEU A 10 -0.52 3.60 -5.33
N VAL A 11 -0.53 4.70 -4.57
CA VAL A 11 -1.73 5.53 -4.45
C VAL A 11 -2.13 6.24 -5.75
N LYS A 12 -1.22 6.36 -6.71
CA LYS A 12 -1.48 6.93 -8.03
C LYS A 12 -2.09 5.93 -9.03
N ILE A 13 -2.12 4.64 -8.68
CA ILE A 13 -2.79 3.63 -9.50
C ILE A 13 -4.24 3.52 -9.00
N ASP A 14 -5.18 3.87 -9.85
CA ASP A 14 -6.60 3.84 -9.51
C ASP A 14 -7.09 2.40 -9.32
N SER A 15 -7.79 2.13 -8.22
CA SER A 15 -8.28 0.78 -7.90
C SER A 15 -9.54 0.77 -7.03
N PRO A 16 -10.58 1.58 -7.35
CA PRO A 16 -11.80 1.56 -6.57
C PRO A 16 -12.50 0.20 -6.69
N SER A 17 -13.06 -0.30 -5.58
CA SER A 17 -14.01 -1.42 -5.59
C SER A 17 -15.41 -0.95 -6.01
N ASP A 18 -16.25 -1.91 -6.41
CA ASP A 18 -17.67 -1.68 -6.74
C ASP A 18 -18.53 -2.76 -6.09
N PRO A 19 -19.22 -2.45 -4.97
CA PRO A 19 -20.05 -3.42 -4.26
C PRO A 19 -21.27 -3.89 -5.05
N ALA A 20 -21.61 -3.24 -6.17
CA ALA A 20 -22.70 -3.67 -7.05
C ALA A 20 -22.23 -4.63 -8.15
N SER A 21 -20.92 -4.80 -8.32
CA SER A 21 -20.34 -5.69 -9.34
C SER A 21 -20.53 -7.17 -8.96
N PRO A 22 -20.93 -8.04 -9.91
CA PRO A 22 -20.99 -9.48 -9.69
C PRO A 22 -19.64 -10.19 -9.93
N THR A 23 -18.58 -9.46 -10.27
CA THR A 23 -17.25 -10.03 -10.60
C THR A 23 -16.26 -9.84 -9.47
N CYS A 24 -15.16 -10.62 -9.50
CA CYS A 24 -13.98 -10.43 -8.67
C CYS A 24 -12.74 -10.51 -9.59
N PRO A 25 -11.93 -9.44 -9.67
CA PRO A 25 -12.12 -8.14 -9.01
C PRO A 25 -13.43 -7.45 -9.44
N SER A 26 -13.99 -6.65 -8.53
CA SER A 26 -15.23 -5.91 -8.78
C SER A 26 -15.06 -4.82 -9.83
N THR A 27 -13.83 -4.32 -10.01
CA THR A 27 -13.47 -3.40 -11.10
C THR A 27 -12.21 -3.87 -11.83
N ALA A 28 -12.14 -3.61 -13.13
CA ALA A 28 -10.97 -3.92 -13.93
C ALA A 28 -9.73 -3.09 -13.55
N MET A 29 -9.91 -1.91 -12.95
CA MET A 29 -8.82 -1.03 -12.52
C MET A 29 -7.94 -1.68 -11.44
N GLN A 30 -8.48 -2.56 -10.62
CA GLN A 30 -7.70 -3.30 -9.62
C GLN A 30 -6.62 -4.19 -10.27
N LEU A 31 -6.82 -4.63 -11.52
CA LEU A 31 -5.81 -5.40 -12.27
C LEU A 31 -4.56 -4.57 -12.57
N ASP A 32 -4.65 -3.23 -12.62
CA ASP A 32 -3.49 -2.38 -12.84
C ASP A 32 -2.55 -2.41 -11.63
N VAL A 33 -3.11 -2.40 -10.40
CA VAL A 33 -2.33 -2.61 -9.17
C VAL A 33 -1.76 -4.02 -9.14
N ALA A 34 -2.56 -5.05 -9.48
CA ALA A 34 -2.11 -6.43 -9.51
C ALA A 34 -0.93 -6.64 -10.47
N ASN A 35 -1.01 -6.07 -11.68
CA ASN A 35 0.05 -6.11 -12.68
C ASN A 35 1.32 -5.38 -12.21
N HIS A 36 1.15 -4.24 -11.55
CA HIS A 36 2.27 -3.49 -10.96
C HIS A 36 2.97 -4.32 -9.89
N LEU A 37 2.21 -4.92 -8.97
CA LEU A 37 2.75 -5.75 -7.88
C LEU A 37 3.46 -6.99 -8.41
N GLU A 38 2.86 -7.70 -9.38
CA GLU A 38 3.50 -8.86 -10.01
C GLU A 38 4.85 -8.49 -10.61
N ARG A 39 4.94 -7.37 -11.33
CA ARG A 39 6.17 -6.87 -11.93
C ARG A 39 7.20 -6.51 -10.85
N VAL A 40 6.83 -5.69 -9.86
CA VAL A 40 7.73 -5.24 -8.80
C VAL A 40 8.29 -6.41 -8.00
N MET A 41 7.44 -7.37 -7.61
CA MET A 41 7.87 -8.54 -6.87
C MET A 41 8.86 -9.41 -7.67
N LYS A 42 8.64 -9.58 -8.98
CA LYS A 42 9.58 -10.29 -9.86
C LYS A 42 10.92 -9.57 -9.97
N GLU A 43 10.91 -8.25 -10.14
CA GLU A 43 12.11 -7.40 -10.21
C GLU A 43 12.90 -7.44 -8.89
N MET A 44 12.22 -7.53 -7.75
CA MET A 44 12.83 -7.68 -6.42
C MET A 44 13.46 -9.06 -6.19
N GLY A 45 13.12 -10.07 -6.99
CA GLY A 45 13.60 -11.44 -6.80
C GLY A 45 12.73 -12.29 -5.87
N VAL A 46 11.50 -11.89 -5.61
CA VAL A 46 10.51 -12.72 -4.88
C VAL A 46 10.25 -13.99 -5.69
N SER A 47 10.23 -15.13 -5.02
CA SER A 47 10.03 -16.45 -5.63
C SER A 47 8.55 -16.74 -5.83
N ASN A 48 8.23 -17.62 -6.79
CA ASN A 48 6.87 -18.12 -7.04
C ASN A 48 5.83 -17.02 -7.22
N VAL A 49 6.24 -15.88 -7.78
CA VAL A 49 5.30 -14.78 -8.05
C VAL A 49 4.28 -15.21 -9.10
N ARG A 50 3.02 -15.09 -8.76
CA ARG A 50 1.89 -15.42 -9.65
C ARG A 50 0.72 -14.49 -9.41
N GLN A 51 0.01 -14.19 -10.48
CA GLN A 51 -1.28 -13.51 -10.45
C GLN A 51 -2.36 -14.47 -10.94
N LYS A 52 -3.48 -14.50 -10.24
CA LYS A 52 -4.66 -15.26 -10.63
C LYS A 52 -5.92 -14.57 -10.15
N ASP A 53 -6.84 -14.30 -11.07
CA ASP A 53 -8.15 -13.69 -10.77
C ASP A 53 -8.05 -12.38 -9.96
N GLY A 54 -7.02 -11.56 -10.24
CA GLY A 54 -6.71 -10.33 -9.52
C GLY A 54 -5.87 -10.51 -8.27
N TYR A 55 -5.82 -11.70 -7.67
CA TYR A 55 -4.95 -11.99 -6.52
C TYR A 55 -3.48 -12.07 -6.93
N VAL A 56 -2.59 -11.46 -6.18
CA VAL A 56 -1.13 -11.56 -6.38
C VAL A 56 -0.50 -12.27 -5.20
N TYR A 57 0.36 -13.26 -5.50
CA TYR A 57 1.05 -14.06 -4.50
C TYR A 57 2.54 -14.11 -4.78
N GLY A 58 3.35 -14.25 -3.73
CA GLY A 58 4.77 -14.51 -3.82
C GLY A 58 5.31 -15.15 -2.55
N GLU A 59 6.54 -15.62 -2.61
CA GLU A 59 7.21 -16.29 -1.50
C GLU A 59 8.66 -15.86 -1.39
N ILE A 60 9.15 -15.73 -0.16
CA ILE A 60 10.57 -15.64 0.15
C ILE A 60 10.93 -16.96 0.86
N PRO A 61 11.82 -17.78 0.29
CA PRO A 61 12.24 -19.03 0.93
C PRO A 61 12.87 -18.78 2.29
N ALA A 62 12.76 -19.76 3.18
CA ALA A 62 13.45 -19.69 4.47
C ALA A 62 14.97 -19.55 4.28
N THR A 63 15.62 -18.80 5.17
CA THR A 63 17.08 -18.75 5.26
C THR A 63 17.61 -20.16 5.55
N PRO A 64 18.75 -20.58 4.95
CA PRO A 64 19.35 -21.89 5.24
C PRO A 64 19.49 -22.16 6.74
N GLY A 65 18.94 -23.30 7.21
CA GLY A 65 18.86 -23.66 8.62
C GLY A 65 17.63 -23.15 9.37
N TYR A 66 16.70 -22.47 8.69
CA TYR A 66 15.43 -21.96 9.25
C TYR A 66 14.21 -22.57 8.56
N GLU A 67 14.38 -23.64 7.79
CA GLU A 67 13.31 -24.28 7.01
C GLU A 67 12.23 -24.93 7.89
N ASP A 68 12.58 -25.27 9.13
CA ASP A 68 11.68 -25.84 10.14
C ASP A 68 10.84 -24.79 10.88
N LYS A 69 11.10 -23.49 10.67
CA LYS A 69 10.36 -22.41 11.32
C LYS A 69 9.00 -22.22 10.68
N THR A 70 8.04 -21.83 11.50
CA THR A 70 6.67 -21.53 11.05
C THR A 70 6.70 -20.49 9.93
N ALA A 71 6.03 -20.79 8.82
CA ALA A 71 5.84 -19.80 7.75
C ALA A 71 4.95 -18.65 8.24
N VAL A 72 5.30 -17.42 7.84
CA VAL A 72 4.54 -16.22 8.15
C VAL A 72 3.97 -15.66 6.85
N GLY A 73 2.68 -15.29 6.86
CA GLY A 73 2.02 -14.63 5.74
C GLY A 73 1.72 -13.17 6.05
N PHE A 74 1.97 -12.31 5.07
CA PHE A 74 1.56 -10.90 5.10
C PHE A 74 0.51 -10.68 4.01
N ILE A 75 -0.56 -9.97 4.35
CA ILE A 75 -1.69 -9.70 3.46
C ILE A 75 -2.03 -8.21 3.57
N ALA A 76 -2.27 -7.57 2.42
CA ALA A 76 -2.79 -6.21 2.29
C ALA A 76 -3.65 -6.15 1.02
N HIS A 77 -4.85 -5.56 1.10
CA HIS A 77 -5.74 -5.48 -0.06
C HIS A 77 -5.36 -4.35 -1.03
N MET A 78 -5.77 -4.50 -2.29
CA MET A 78 -5.34 -3.59 -3.36
C MET A 78 -6.35 -2.52 -3.71
N ASP A 79 -7.62 -2.75 -3.39
CA ASP A 79 -8.70 -1.84 -3.73
C ASP A 79 -8.78 -0.65 -2.77
N THR A 80 -9.52 0.35 -3.20
CA THR A 80 -9.88 1.50 -2.38
C THR A 80 -11.38 1.55 -2.19
N ALA A 81 -11.81 1.99 -1.00
CA ALA A 81 -13.21 2.09 -0.60
C ALA A 81 -14.05 2.88 -1.62
N PRO A 82 -15.29 2.42 -1.93
CA PRO A 82 -16.13 3.02 -2.95
C PRO A 82 -16.91 4.25 -2.47
N GLU A 83 -16.91 4.55 -1.16
CA GLU A 83 -17.74 5.59 -0.53
C GLU A 83 -17.36 7.00 -0.93
N PHE A 84 -16.14 7.20 -1.44
CA PHE A 84 -15.67 8.48 -1.95
C PHE A 84 -14.78 8.27 -3.17
N ASN A 85 -14.61 9.34 -3.98
CA ASN A 85 -13.78 9.27 -5.18
C ASN A 85 -12.33 8.84 -4.86
N GLY A 86 -11.88 7.72 -5.41
CA GLY A 86 -10.52 7.20 -5.31
C GLY A 86 -9.72 7.30 -6.62
N ILE A 87 -10.23 8.06 -7.61
CA ILE A 87 -9.63 8.13 -8.95
C ILE A 87 -8.85 9.44 -9.12
N GLY A 88 -7.64 9.34 -9.66
CA GLY A 88 -6.79 10.49 -9.93
C GLY A 88 -6.17 11.11 -8.68
N VAL A 89 -5.71 10.27 -7.76
CA VAL A 89 -5.12 10.70 -6.49
C VAL A 89 -3.92 11.60 -6.70
N LYS A 90 -3.92 12.74 -6.02
CA LYS A 90 -2.83 13.72 -6.00
C LYS A 90 -2.26 13.84 -4.59
N PRO A 91 -1.26 13.04 -4.24
CA PRO A 91 -0.67 13.08 -2.91
C PRO A 91 0.08 14.38 -2.66
N GLN A 92 -0.07 14.93 -1.45
CA GLN A 92 0.70 16.04 -0.92
C GLN A 92 1.62 15.51 0.19
N ILE A 93 2.90 15.85 0.13
CA ILE A 93 3.89 15.47 1.13
C ILE A 93 4.21 16.70 1.96
N ILE A 94 3.98 16.62 3.27
CA ILE A 94 4.27 17.68 4.25
C ILE A 94 5.42 17.19 5.12
N GLU A 95 6.62 17.63 4.80
CA GLU A 95 7.81 17.29 5.57
C GLU A 95 7.85 18.07 6.89
N ASN A 96 8.36 17.43 7.95
CA ASN A 96 8.57 18.03 9.25
C ASN A 96 7.33 18.82 9.73
N TYR A 97 6.17 18.14 9.76
CA TYR A 97 4.89 18.75 10.14
C TYR A 97 5.00 19.53 11.45
N ASP A 98 4.59 20.79 11.45
CA ASP A 98 4.76 21.72 12.56
C ASP A 98 3.69 21.61 13.65
N GLY A 99 2.61 20.85 13.40
CA GLY A 99 1.45 20.71 14.28
C GLY A 99 0.34 21.75 13.99
N GLY A 100 0.43 22.48 12.88
CA GLY A 100 -0.56 23.45 12.44
C GLY A 100 -1.60 22.90 11.48
N ASP A 101 -2.39 23.79 10.90
CA ASP A 101 -3.39 23.47 9.88
C ASP A 101 -2.73 23.08 8.56
N VAL A 102 -3.25 22.04 7.90
CA VAL A 102 -2.80 21.58 6.57
C VAL A 102 -3.87 21.92 5.54
N LEU A 103 -3.52 22.75 4.55
CA LEU A 103 -4.40 23.06 3.42
C LEU A 103 -4.38 21.90 2.41
N LEU A 104 -5.55 21.37 2.07
CA LEU A 104 -5.74 20.43 0.98
C LEU A 104 -5.98 21.24 -0.32
N ALA A 105 -4.92 21.37 -1.13
CA ALA A 105 -4.83 22.41 -2.15
C ALA A 105 -5.88 22.31 -3.28
N GLY A 106 -6.38 21.09 -3.58
CA GLY A 106 -7.36 20.88 -4.64
C GLY A 106 -8.80 21.22 -4.23
N SER A 107 -9.17 20.93 -2.99
CA SER A 107 -10.51 21.20 -2.46
C SER A 107 -10.65 22.50 -1.70
N GLY A 108 -9.52 23.05 -1.22
CA GLY A 108 -9.51 24.20 -0.32
C GLY A 108 -9.90 23.87 1.13
N HIS A 109 -10.15 22.59 1.46
CA HIS A 109 -10.41 22.17 2.83
C HIS A 109 -9.14 22.28 3.69
N ILE A 110 -9.36 22.45 4.99
CA ILE A 110 -8.29 22.51 5.98
C ILE A 110 -8.39 21.28 6.88
N LEU A 111 -7.32 20.50 6.93
CA LEU A 111 -7.14 19.45 7.91
C LEU A 111 -6.51 20.09 9.16
N SER A 112 -7.31 20.27 10.21
CA SER A 112 -6.92 21.04 11.40
C SER A 112 -6.77 20.15 12.63
N PRO A 113 -5.73 20.36 13.47
CA PRO A 113 -5.64 19.73 14.78
C PRO A 113 -6.78 20.10 15.74
N LYS A 114 -7.53 21.17 15.48
CA LYS A 114 -8.74 21.52 16.25
C LYS A 114 -9.83 20.49 16.05
N ASP A 115 -9.98 19.99 14.82
CA ASP A 115 -10.98 18.99 14.44
C ASP A 115 -10.43 17.57 14.64
N PHE A 116 -9.13 17.38 14.41
CA PHE A 116 -8.41 16.11 14.50
C PHE A 116 -7.21 16.21 15.45
N PRO A 117 -7.40 16.20 16.77
CA PRO A 117 -6.32 16.40 17.76
C PRO A 117 -5.17 15.39 17.66
N VAL A 118 -5.43 14.19 17.09
CA VAL A 118 -4.41 13.15 16.85
C VAL A 118 -3.23 13.67 16.02
N LEU A 119 -3.44 14.66 15.16
CA LEU A 119 -2.40 15.26 14.32
C LEU A 119 -1.25 15.86 15.16
N LEU A 120 -1.52 16.33 16.37
CA LEU A 120 -0.49 16.89 17.27
C LEU A 120 0.56 15.83 17.65
N GLY A 121 0.21 14.54 17.65
CA GLY A 121 1.13 13.44 17.88
C GLY A 121 2.13 13.21 16.75
N TYR A 122 1.90 13.77 15.56
CA TYR A 122 2.75 13.61 14.39
C TYR A 122 3.63 14.84 14.10
N LYS A 123 3.73 15.76 15.05
CA LYS A 123 4.65 16.91 14.93
C LYS A 123 6.09 16.43 14.72
N GLY A 124 6.75 16.98 13.70
CA GLY A 124 8.09 16.59 13.30
C GLY A 124 8.15 15.39 12.34
N HIS A 125 7.01 14.73 12.08
CA HIS A 125 6.91 13.65 11.09
C HIS A 125 6.62 14.19 9.69
N THR A 126 6.85 13.36 8.69
CA THR A 126 6.34 13.59 7.34
C THR A 126 4.92 13.07 7.24
N LEU A 127 3.99 13.92 6.84
CA LEU A 127 2.60 13.53 6.57
C LEU A 127 2.39 13.38 5.06
N VAL A 128 1.54 12.43 4.68
CA VAL A 128 1.02 12.32 3.31
C VAL A 128 -0.49 12.51 3.36
N THR A 129 -0.99 13.43 2.57
CA THR A 129 -2.43 13.69 2.38
C THR A 129 -2.76 13.64 0.89
N THR A 130 -4.04 13.72 0.55
CA THR A 130 -4.45 14.09 -0.80
C THR A 130 -4.57 15.61 -0.94
N ASP A 131 -4.86 16.07 -2.15
CA ASP A 131 -5.27 17.48 -2.39
C ASP A 131 -6.71 17.76 -1.90
N GLY A 132 -7.40 16.79 -1.32
CA GLY A 132 -8.76 16.88 -0.80
C GLY A 132 -9.86 16.63 -1.84
N THR A 133 -9.52 16.30 -3.08
CA THR A 133 -10.50 15.97 -4.12
C THR A 133 -10.78 14.46 -4.22
N THR A 134 -9.93 13.63 -3.58
CA THR A 134 -10.03 12.18 -3.58
C THR A 134 -9.73 11.60 -2.21
N LEU A 135 -10.01 10.31 -2.01
CA LEU A 135 -9.35 9.50 -0.98
C LEU A 135 -7.83 9.48 -1.24
N LEU A 136 -7.04 9.21 -0.20
CA LEU A 136 -5.62 8.89 -0.37
C LEU A 136 -5.43 7.42 -0.79
N GLY A 137 -6.30 6.53 -0.31
CA GLY A 137 -6.16 5.08 -0.50
C GLY A 137 -5.01 4.48 0.32
N SER A 138 -4.72 5.07 1.50
CA SER A 138 -3.71 4.52 2.41
C SER A 138 -4.10 3.17 2.98
N ASP A 139 -5.37 2.93 3.13
CA ASP A 139 -5.98 1.64 3.45
C ASP A 139 -6.35 0.93 2.13
N ASP A 140 -5.62 -0.14 1.70
CA ASP A 140 -4.44 -0.64 2.43
C ASP A 140 -3.15 -0.58 1.57
N LYS A 141 -3.02 0.41 0.71
CA LYS A 141 -1.80 0.62 -0.10
C LYS A 141 -0.57 0.97 0.75
N ALA A 142 -0.77 1.48 1.97
CA ALA A 142 0.32 1.66 2.92
C ALA A 142 0.86 0.31 3.40
N GLY A 143 -0.03 -0.63 3.77
CA GLY A 143 0.36 -1.99 4.12
C GLY A 143 1.06 -2.71 2.97
N ILE A 144 0.60 -2.53 1.72
CA ILE A 144 1.31 -3.06 0.54
C ILE A 144 2.75 -2.51 0.48
N ALA A 145 2.93 -1.18 0.62
CA ALA A 145 4.25 -0.56 0.55
C ALA A 145 5.18 -1.04 1.67
N GLU A 146 4.65 -1.20 2.89
CA GLU A 146 5.38 -1.71 4.04
C GLU A 146 5.80 -3.18 3.85
N ILE A 147 4.90 -4.02 3.34
CA ILE A 147 5.19 -5.43 3.02
C ILE A 147 6.28 -5.53 1.95
N LEU A 148 6.21 -4.73 0.89
CA LEU A 148 7.23 -4.71 -0.16
C LEU A 148 8.58 -4.23 0.37
N GLU A 149 8.61 -3.22 1.25
CA GLU A 149 9.86 -2.75 1.88
C GLU A 149 10.46 -3.83 2.77
N ALA A 150 9.64 -4.47 3.61
CA ALA A 150 10.09 -5.57 4.46
C ALA A 150 10.63 -6.75 3.62
N ALA A 151 9.95 -7.09 2.52
CA ALA A 151 10.40 -8.13 1.59
C ALA A 151 11.76 -7.78 0.97
N GLU A 152 11.97 -6.53 0.54
CA GLU A 152 13.24 -6.06 -0.01
C GLU A 152 14.39 -6.21 1.00
N ILE A 153 14.15 -5.85 2.27
CA ILE A 153 15.12 -6.00 3.36
C ILE A 153 15.44 -7.48 3.62
N LEU A 154 14.43 -8.34 3.66
CA LEU A 154 14.61 -9.78 3.89
C LEU A 154 15.38 -10.45 2.75
N LEU A 155 15.14 -10.04 1.51
CA LEU A 155 15.84 -10.55 0.31
C LEU A 155 17.33 -10.18 0.28
N GLN A 156 17.79 -9.18 1.05
CA GLN A 156 19.23 -8.88 1.23
C GLN A 156 19.96 -9.99 1.99
N GLY A 157 19.24 -10.85 2.71
CA GLY A 157 19.78 -12.06 3.36
C GLY A 157 20.49 -11.82 4.69
N GLU A 158 20.42 -10.61 5.23
CA GLU A 158 21.09 -10.28 6.52
C GLU A 158 20.27 -10.69 7.75
N ILE A 159 18.96 -10.89 7.57
CA ILE A 159 18.01 -11.24 8.64
C ILE A 159 17.57 -12.69 8.48
N PRO A 160 17.93 -13.62 9.38
CA PRO A 160 17.47 -15.00 9.31
C PRO A 160 15.94 -15.09 9.54
N HIS A 161 15.26 -15.85 8.68
CA HIS A 161 13.80 -16.00 8.75
C HIS A 161 13.33 -17.37 8.23
N GLY A 162 12.17 -17.83 8.69
CA GLY A 162 11.43 -18.93 8.08
C GLY A 162 10.82 -18.50 6.73
N LYS A 163 10.05 -19.38 6.10
CA LYS A 163 9.36 -19.04 4.86
C LYS A 163 8.41 -17.84 5.06
N ILE A 164 8.46 -16.85 4.17
CA ILE A 164 7.53 -15.72 4.13
C ILE A 164 6.62 -15.87 2.92
N CYS A 165 5.33 -15.68 3.12
CA CYS A 165 4.31 -15.67 2.07
C CYS A 165 3.72 -14.29 1.95
N LEU A 166 3.57 -13.79 0.73
CA LEU A 166 2.99 -12.49 0.43
C LEU A 166 1.68 -12.70 -0.33
N GLY A 167 0.64 -11.97 0.05
CA GLY A 167 -0.67 -12.05 -0.60
C GLY A 167 -1.32 -10.68 -0.70
N PHE A 168 -1.76 -10.33 -1.91
CA PHE A 168 -2.43 -9.07 -2.19
C PHE A 168 -3.77 -9.39 -2.87
N PRO A 169 -4.88 -9.42 -2.10
CA PRO A 169 -6.21 -9.65 -2.63
C PRO A 169 -6.83 -8.38 -3.23
N PRO A 170 -7.73 -8.52 -4.22
CA PRO A 170 -8.69 -7.50 -4.57
C PRO A 170 -9.89 -7.55 -3.61
N ASP A 171 -10.71 -6.51 -3.61
CA ASP A 171 -12.04 -6.45 -2.99
C ASP A 171 -12.08 -6.87 -1.52
N GLU A 172 -11.75 -5.97 -0.63
CA GLU A 172 -11.94 -6.16 0.80
C GLU A 172 -13.43 -6.36 1.17
#